data_6b798ddf1c3dc3aea4425b6e606e0278
#
_entry.id   6b798ddf1c3dc3aea4425b6e606e0278
#
_cell.length_a   1.000
_cell.length_b   1.000
_cell.length_c   1.000
_cell.angle_alpha   90.00
_cell.angle_beta   90.00
_cell.angle_gamma   90.00
#
_symmetry.space_group_name_H-M   'P 1'
#
loop_
_entity.id
_entity.type
_entity.pdbx_description
1 polymer ?
#
loop_
_entity_poly.entity_id
_entity_poly.type
_entity_poly.pdbx_seq_one_letter_code
_entity_poly.pdbx_strand_id
1 'polypeptide(L)'
;MLPKFSSRAFLAPMAGVSDPALRLQCKKMGAGLVVTEFTNIHSIVAKEKQLKAHMKKITEFIEYSDQERPLSIQLFGSDLSVLEQAAKIVEPYFDIIDYNMGCPAPHITQQMAGGALLQQTNLTQQIFQTLVNAVKKPVTLKIRS
;
A
#
# COMPACT_ATOMS: atom_id res chain seq x y z
N MET A 1 -9.92 -9.39 9.77
CA MET A 1 -9.67 -10.76 9.26
C MET A 1 -9.19 -10.67 7.83
N LEU A 2 -8.18 -11.44 7.41
CA LEU A 2 -7.71 -11.49 6.02
C LEU A 2 -8.81 -12.02 5.08
N PRO A 3 -8.89 -11.53 3.83
CA PRO A 3 -9.80 -12.09 2.83
C PRO A 3 -9.44 -13.54 2.50
N LYS A 4 -10.40 -14.30 1.96
CA LYS A 4 -10.11 -15.63 1.42
C LYS A 4 -9.35 -15.49 0.10
N PHE A 5 -8.24 -16.21 -0.01
CA PHE A 5 -7.42 -16.24 -1.22
C PHE A 5 -7.75 -17.49 -2.05
N SER A 6 -7.90 -17.32 -3.36
CA SER A 6 -8.15 -18.44 -4.30
C SER A 6 -6.91 -19.33 -4.53
N SER A 7 -5.72 -18.79 -4.28
CA SER A 7 -4.45 -19.52 -4.38
C SER A 7 -3.40 -18.94 -3.43
N ARG A 8 -2.25 -19.62 -3.31
CA ARG A 8 -1.09 -19.16 -2.55
C ARG A 8 -0.09 -18.34 -3.38
N ALA A 9 -0.36 -18.17 -4.68
CA ALA A 9 0.44 -17.31 -5.54
C ALA A 9 -0.02 -15.87 -5.43
N PHE A 10 0.88 -14.96 -5.04
CA PHE A 10 0.60 -13.53 -4.88
C PHE A 10 1.52 -12.73 -5.78
N LEU A 11 0.98 -11.69 -6.44
CA LEU A 11 1.80 -10.72 -7.15
C LEU A 11 2.36 -9.72 -6.14
N ALA A 12 3.69 -9.68 -6.02
CA ALA A 12 4.38 -8.70 -5.20
C ALA A 12 4.33 -7.29 -5.81
N PRO A 13 4.39 -6.22 -4.99
CA PRO A 13 4.49 -4.85 -5.48
C PRO A 13 5.85 -4.60 -6.16
N MET A 14 5.82 -4.08 -7.38
CA MET A 14 7.03 -3.76 -8.17
C MET A 14 6.82 -2.42 -8.85
N ALA A 15 7.59 -1.39 -8.43
CA ALA A 15 7.53 -0.05 -8.99
C ALA A 15 7.81 -0.04 -10.49
N GLY A 16 6.96 0.63 -11.26
CA GLY A 16 7.03 0.70 -12.73
C GLY A 16 6.66 -0.60 -13.45
N VAL A 17 6.15 -1.61 -12.74
CA VAL A 17 5.86 -2.94 -13.30
C VAL A 17 4.47 -3.44 -12.92
N SER A 18 4.08 -3.38 -11.64
CA SER A 18 2.78 -3.89 -11.18
C SER A 18 1.65 -2.87 -11.39
N ASP A 19 1.52 -2.40 -12.63
CA ASP A 19 0.43 -1.56 -13.09
C ASP A 19 -0.92 -2.31 -13.13
N PRO A 20 -2.06 -1.63 -13.33
CA PRO A 20 -3.37 -2.27 -13.39
C PRO A 20 -3.47 -3.39 -14.43
N ALA A 21 -2.80 -3.25 -15.59
CA ALA A 21 -2.87 -4.23 -16.66
C ALA A 21 -2.18 -5.54 -16.26
N LEU A 22 -0.96 -5.47 -15.70
CA LEU A 22 -0.24 -6.65 -15.21
C LEU A 22 -0.98 -7.29 -14.02
N ARG A 23 -1.47 -6.49 -13.06
CA ARG A 23 -2.22 -7.02 -11.92
C ARG A 23 -3.45 -7.81 -12.37
N LEU A 24 -4.22 -7.25 -13.31
CA LEU A 24 -5.39 -7.92 -13.87
C LEU A 24 -5.02 -9.20 -14.61
N GLN A 25 -3.92 -9.20 -15.36
CA GLN A 25 -3.43 -10.40 -16.04
C GLN A 25 -3.04 -11.48 -15.03
N CYS A 26 -2.32 -11.14 -13.97
CA CYS A 26 -1.98 -12.08 -12.89
C CYS A 26 -3.23 -12.66 -12.21
N LYS A 27 -4.27 -11.85 -11.99
CA LYS A 27 -5.56 -12.34 -11.48
C LYS A 27 -6.20 -13.34 -12.41
N LYS A 28 -6.24 -13.07 -13.71
CA LYS A 28 -6.76 -14.02 -14.72
C LYS A 28 -5.99 -15.33 -14.75
N MET A 29 -4.70 -15.30 -14.43
CA MET A 29 -3.84 -16.49 -14.31
C MET A 29 -3.91 -17.17 -12.94
N GLY A 30 -4.80 -16.74 -12.04
CA GLY A 30 -5.07 -17.40 -10.76
C GLY A 30 -4.31 -16.85 -9.55
N ALA A 31 -3.75 -15.64 -9.62
CA ALA A 31 -3.16 -15.02 -8.44
C ALA A 31 -4.23 -14.82 -7.34
N GLY A 32 -3.96 -15.31 -6.12
CA GLY A 32 -4.86 -15.19 -4.97
C GLY A 32 -4.93 -13.77 -4.43
N LEU A 33 -3.85 -13.00 -4.57
CA LEU A 33 -3.75 -11.58 -4.18
C LEU A 33 -2.86 -10.85 -5.18
N VAL A 34 -3.21 -9.62 -5.48
CA VAL A 34 -2.32 -8.69 -6.18
C VAL A 34 -2.13 -7.43 -5.33
N VAL A 35 -0.94 -6.84 -5.40
CA VAL A 35 -0.57 -5.66 -4.62
C VAL A 35 -0.23 -4.53 -5.58
N THR A 36 -0.71 -3.31 -5.30
CA THR A 36 -0.37 -2.12 -6.10
C THR A 36 1.12 -1.81 -6.02
N GLU A 37 1.61 -0.98 -6.91
CA GLU A 37 2.89 -0.32 -6.68
C GLU A 37 2.87 0.44 -5.35
N PHE A 38 4.02 0.55 -4.68
CA PHE A 38 4.08 1.29 -3.43
C PHE A 38 3.85 2.78 -3.64
N THR A 39 2.98 3.36 -2.84
CA THR A 39 2.54 4.75 -2.97
C THR A 39 3.01 5.57 -1.77
N ASN A 40 3.57 6.76 -2.04
CA ASN A 40 4.02 7.69 -0.99
C ASN A 40 2.81 8.25 -0.24
N ILE A 41 2.84 8.19 1.09
CA ILE A 41 1.75 8.69 1.96
C ILE A 41 1.48 10.19 1.78
N HIS A 42 2.52 11.01 1.59
CA HIS A 42 2.36 12.44 1.33
C HIS A 42 1.66 12.70 -0.01
N SER A 43 1.98 11.87 -1.04
CA SER A 43 1.31 11.98 -2.34
C SER A 43 -0.18 11.67 -2.24
N ILE A 44 -0.57 10.68 -1.45
CA ILE A 44 -1.99 10.33 -1.22
C ILE A 44 -2.72 11.51 -0.59
N VAL A 45 -2.20 12.07 0.51
CA VAL A 45 -2.85 13.17 1.22
C VAL A 45 -2.92 14.43 0.36
N ALA A 46 -1.84 14.76 -0.37
CA ALA A 46 -1.82 15.91 -1.27
C ALA A 46 -2.82 15.76 -2.43
N LYS A 47 -2.86 14.58 -3.06
CA LYS A 47 -3.78 14.27 -4.16
C LYS A 47 -5.23 14.24 -3.70
N GLU A 48 -5.53 13.69 -2.53
CA GLU A 48 -6.88 13.69 -1.98
C GLU A 48 -7.42 15.12 -1.80
N LYS A 49 -6.60 16.04 -1.27
CA LYS A 49 -6.97 17.46 -1.17
C LYS A 49 -7.24 18.09 -2.54
N GLN A 50 -6.35 17.85 -3.52
CA GLN A 50 -6.50 18.35 -4.87
C GLN A 50 -7.74 17.81 -5.56
N LEU A 51 -7.98 16.49 -5.48
CA LEU A 51 -9.09 15.82 -6.14
C LEU A 51 -10.45 16.23 -5.54
N LYS A 52 -10.54 16.36 -4.21
CA LYS A 52 -11.75 16.86 -3.54
C LYS A 52 -12.14 18.26 -3.99
N ALA A 53 -11.17 19.15 -4.23
CA ALA A 53 -11.43 20.48 -4.75
C ALA A 53 -12.09 20.48 -6.15
N HIS A 54 -11.92 19.38 -6.91
CA HIS A 54 -12.51 19.16 -8.23
C HIS A 54 -13.63 18.09 -8.24
N MET A 55 -14.18 17.72 -7.07
CA MET A 55 -15.22 16.69 -6.90
C MET A 55 -14.82 15.29 -7.47
N LYS A 56 -13.53 14.99 -7.49
CA LYS A 56 -12.93 13.74 -7.95
C LYS A 56 -12.52 12.81 -6.80
N LYS A 57 -12.30 11.53 -7.09
CA LYS A 57 -11.94 10.52 -6.08
C LYS A 57 -10.46 10.16 -6.16
N ILE A 58 -9.88 9.71 -5.04
CA ILE A 58 -8.50 9.23 -4.96
C ILE A 58 -8.23 8.05 -5.92
N THR A 59 -9.25 7.31 -6.30
CA THR A 59 -9.17 6.23 -7.28
C THR A 59 -8.78 6.67 -8.69
N GLU A 60 -8.86 7.98 -9.00
CA GLU A 60 -8.30 8.53 -10.23
C GLU A 60 -6.78 8.69 -10.16
N PHE A 61 -6.21 8.65 -8.97
CA PHE A 61 -4.76 8.67 -8.76
C PHE A 61 -4.18 7.27 -8.56
N ILE A 62 -4.94 6.38 -7.89
CA ILE A 62 -4.53 4.99 -7.67
C ILE A 62 -5.48 4.11 -8.48
N GLU A 63 -5.13 3.91 -9.74
CA GLU A 63 -5.97 3.17 -10.68
C GLU A 63 -6.05 1.68 -10.32
N TYR A 64 -7.27 1.14 -10.30
CA TYR A 64 -7.53 -0.28 -10.13
C TYR A 64 -8.90 -0.69 -10.69
N SER A 65 -9.11 -2.00 -10.81
CA SER A 65 -10.39 -2.61 -11.17
C SER A 65 -10.89 -3.54 -10.07
N ASP A 66 -12.21 -3.62 -9.88
CA ASP A 66 -12.81 -4.59 -8.94
C ASP A 66 -12.53 -6.06 -9.35
N GLN A 67 -12.17 -6.32 -10.60
CA GLN A 67 -11.73 -7.65 -11.06
C GLN A 67 -10.38 -8.07 -10.47
N GLU A 68 -9.61 -7.14 -9.87
CA GLU A 68 -8.33 -7.44 -9.22
C GLU A 68 -8.50 -7.95 -7.78
N ARG A 69 -9.71 -7.90 -7.21
CA ARG A 69 -9.96 -8.28 -5.81
C ARG A 69 -9.74 -9.79 -5.54
N PRO A 70 -9.20 -10.14 -4.35
CA PRO A 70 -8.74 -9.24 -3.31
C PRO A 70 -7.49 -8.47 -3.75
N LEU A 71 -7.48 -7.16 -3.43
CA LEU A 71 -6.46 -6.21 -3.84
C LEU A 71 -5.87 -5.52 -2.61
N SER A 72 -4.56 -5.45 -2.54
CA SER A 72 -3.83 -4.72 -1.50
C SER A 72 -3.21 -3.44 -2.05
N ILE A 73 -3.28 -2.35 -1.29
CA ILE A 73 -2.46 -1.16 -1.54
C ILE A 73 -1.20 -1.21 -0.70
N GLN A 74 -0.03 -0.91 -1.29
CA GLN A 74 1.20 -0.78 -0.53
C GLN A 74 1.56 0.69 -0.31
N LEU A 75 1.75 1.06 0.95
CA LEU A 75 2.13 2.40 1.41
C LEU A 75 3.62 2.45 1.78
N PHE A 76 4.24 3.63 1.67
CA PHE A 76 5.54 3.90 2.25
C PHE A 76 5.67 5.35 2.71
N GLY A 77 6.52 5.59 3.72
CA GLY A 77 6.80 6.89 4.34
C GLY A 77 6.80 6.78 5.86
N SER A 78 7.58 7.60 6.56
CA SER A 78 7.85 7.48 8.01
C SER A 78 7.11 8.50 8.89
N ASP A 79 6.39 9.47 8.31
CA ASP A 79 5.59 10.43 9.08
C ASP A 79 4.29 9.76 9.56
N LEU A 80 4.18 9.55 10.87
CA LEU A 80 3.06 8.83 11.49
C LEU A 80 1.73 9.54 11.31
N SER A 81 1.71 10.87 11.38
CA SER A 81 0.48 11.66 11.23
C SER A 81 -0.04 11.59 9.79
N VAL A 82 0.85 11.69 8.82
CA VAL A 82 0.52 11.57 7.40
C VAL A 82 0.15 10.13 7.04
N LEU A 83 0.81 9.15 7.65
CA LEU A 83 0.51 7.72 7.47
C LEU A 83 -0.91 7.39 7.93
N GLU A 84 -1.32 7.88 9.10
CA GLU A 84 -2.68 7.71 9.60
C GLU A 84 -3.72 8.28 8.63
N GLN A 85 -3.48 9.50 8.14
CA GLN A 85 -4.37 10.16 7.18
C GLN A 85 -4.44 9.38 5.87
N ALA A 86 -3.29 9.01 5.31
CA ALA A 86 -3.22 8.25 4.05
C ALA A 86 -3.93 6.90 4.15
N ALA A 87 -3.72 6.17 5.25
CA ALA A 87 -4.37 4.88 5.49
C ALA A 87 -5.90 5.00 5.53
N LYS A 88 -6.44 6.01 6.24
CA LYS A 88 -7.88 6.29 6.29
C LYS A 88 -8.45 6.68 4.92
N ILE A 89 -7.70 7.43 4.10
CA ILE A 89 -8.12 7.82 2.75
C ILE A 89 -8.28 6.60 1.86
N VAL A 90 -7.35 5.65 1.91
CA VAL A 90 -7.34 4.50 1.00
C VAL A 90 -8.16 3.30 1.51
N GLU A 91 -8.41 3.20 2.80
CA GLU A 91 -9.12 2.07 3.41
C GLU A 91 -10.43 1.68 2.71
N PRO A 92 -11.32 2.61 2.28
CA PRO A 92 -12.58 2.24 1.64
C PRO A 92 -12.42 1.49 0.32
N TYR A 93 -11.28 1.61 -0.33
CA TYR A 93 -11.06 1.17 -1.70
C TYR A 93 -10.30 -0.15 -1.83
N PHE A 94 -9.61 -0.60 -0.76
CA PHE A 94 -8.74 -1.76 -0.79
C PHE A 94 -9.14 -2.80 0.27
N ASP A 95 -8.75 -4.05 0.04
CA ASP A 95 -9.08 -5.17 0.94
C ASP A 95 -8.02 -5.34 2.03
N ILE A 96 -6.79 -4.93 1.75
CA ILE A 96 -5.63 -4.99 2.65
C ILE A 96 -4.84 -3.68 2.53
N ILE A 97 -4.33 -3.18 3.65
CA ILE A 97 -3.35 -2.10 3.69
C ILE A 97 -1.98 -2.73 3.95
N ASP A 98 -1.12 -2.73 2.97
CA ASP A 98 0.24 -3.25 3.06
C ASP A 98 1.26 -2.12 3.27
N TYR A 99 2.36 -2.41 3.94
CA TYR A 99 3.39 -1.41 4.18
C TYR A 99 4.77 -1.89 3.72
N ASN A 100 5.52 -1.02 3.02
CA ASN A 100 6.82 -1.33 2.45
C ASN A 100 7.94 -1.19 3.49
N MET A 101 8.57 -2.30 3.85
CA MET A 101 9.78 -2.37 4.67
C MET A 101 10.92 -3.14 3.98
N GLY A 102 10.90 -3.20 2.65
CA GLY A 102 11.88 -4.00 1.92
C GLY A 102 12.59 -3.27 0.78
N CYS A 103 12.14 -2.09 0.37
CA CYS A 103 12.75 -1.37 -0.74
C CYS A 103 14.16 -0.87 -0.36
N PRO A 104 15.22 -1.24 -1.12
CA PRO A 104 16.59 -0.82 -0.83
C PRO A 104 16.99 0.48 -1.55
N ALA A 105 16.10 1.06 -2.38
CA ALA A 105 16.42 2.20 -3.21
C ALA A 105 16.86 3.41 -2.36
N PRO A 106 17.98 4.08 -2.70
CA PRO A 106 18.54 5.18 -1.89
C PRO A 106 17.53 6.30 -1.61
N HIS A 107 16.73 6.69 -2.60
CA HIS A 107 15.73 7.74 -2.46
C HIS A 107 14.57 7.36 -1.50
N ILE A 108 14.41 6.08 -1.16
CA ILE A 108 13.44 5.58 -0.17
C ILE A 108 14.11 5.46 1.20
N THR A 109 15.29 4.85 1.27
CA THR A 109 16.00 4.61 2.54
C THR A 109 16.50 5.89 3.19
N GLN A 110 16.84 6.91 2.42
CA GLN A 110 17.19 8.26 2.91
C GLN A 110 16.02 8.96 3.61
N GLN A 111 14.79 8.59 3.31
CA GLN A 111 13.57 9.08 3.98
C GLN A 111 13.18 8.25 5.21
N MET A 112 14.10 7.42 5.74
CA MET A 112 13.82 6.48 6.83
C MET A 112 12.62 5.57 6.53
N ALA A 113 12.51 5.11 5.28
CA ALA A 113 11.44 4.24 4.80
C ALA A 113 12.00 2.99 4.10
N GLY A 114 11.15 2.07 3.67
CA GLY A 114 11.56 0.84 3.02
C GLY A 114 12.46 -0.02 3.89
N GLY A 115 13.56 -0.52 3.34
CA GLY A 115 14.51 -1.42 4.02
C GLY A 115 15.24 -0.78 5.22
N ALA A 116 15.36 0.56 5.29
CA ALA A 116 15.98 1.25 6.42
C ALA A 116 15.21 1.01 7.75
N LEU A 117 13.90 0.79 7.68
CA LEU A 117 13.07 0.53 8.85
C LEU A 117 13.41 -0.78 9.58
N LEU A 118 14.04 -1.73 8.91
CA LEU A 118 14.45 -3.00 9.54
C LEU A 118 15.48 -2.79 10.67
N GLN A 119 16.22 -1.67 10.64
CA GLN A 119 17.16 -1.27 11.69
C GLN A 119 16.55 -0.31 12.73
N GLN A 120 15.28 0.08 12.56
CA GLN A 120 14.60 1.07 13.38
C GLN A 120 13.37 0.46 14.07
N THR A 121 13.61 -0.47 15.00
CA THR A 121 12.52 -1.26 15.64
C THR A 121 11.46 -0.40 16.33
N ASN A 122 11.86 0.67 17.01
CA ASN A 122 10.93 1.57 17.68
C ASN A 122 10.02 2.31 16.68
N LEU A 123 10.58 2.84 15.59
CA LEU A 123 9.81 3.51 14.55
C LEU A 123 8.91 2.52 13.82
N THR A 124 9.41 1.32 13.54
CA THR A 124 8.63 0.23 12.96
C THR A 124 7.41 -0.12 13.81
N GLN A 125 7.60 -0.25 15.13
CA GLN A 125 6.49 -0.50 16.05
C GLN A 125 5.46 0.63 16.03
N GLN A 126 5.90 1.89 16.02
CA GLN A 126 5.00 3.05 15.94
C GLN A 126 4.21 3.09 14.62
N ILE A 127 4.86 2.81 13.48
CA ILE A 127 4.22 2.70 12.18
C ILE A 127 3.11 1.64 12.20
N PHE A 128 3.41 0.45 12.73
CA PHE A 128 2.41 -0.61 12.86
C PHE A 128 1.25 -0.24 13.73
N GLN A 129 1.53 0.28 14.91
CA GLN A 129 0.51 0.69 15.85
C GLN A 129 -0.39 1.76 15.23
N THR A 130 0.20 2.71 14.51
CA THR A 130 -0.53 3.76 13.78
C THR A 130 -1.46 3.15 12.74
N LEU A 131 -0.96 2.25 11.89
CA LEU A 131 -1.78 1.62 10.85
C LEU A 131 -2.92 0.79 11.43
N VAL A 132 -2.63 -0.09 12.41
CA VAL A 132 -3.64 -0.96 13.02
C VAL A 132 -4.73 -0.16 13.75
N ASN A 133 -4.36 0.97 14.36
CA ASN A 133 -5.33 1.85 15.02
C ASN A 133 -6.13 2.70 14.01
N ALA A 134 -5.54 3.04 12.86
CA ALA A 134 -6.15 3.92 11.87
C ALA A 134 -7.25 3.23 11.05
N VAL A 135 -7.13 1.92 10.79
CA VAL A 135 -7.99 1.20 9.84
C VAL A 135 -8.58 -0.08 10.44
N LYS A 136 -9.73 -0.49 9.92
CA LYS A 136 -10.38 -1.78 10.26
C LYS A 136 -9.96 -2.92 9.32
N LYS A 137 -9.39 -2.56 8.17
CA LYS A 137 -8.88 -3.53 7.19
C LYS A 137 -7.62 -4.22 7.73
N PRO A 138 -7.33 -5.45 7.28
CA PRO A 138 -6.07 -6.11 7.61
C PRO A 138 -4.86 -5.25 7.23
N VAL A 139 -3.87 -5.20 8.12
CA VAL A 139 -2.57 -4.57 7.87
C VAL A 139 -1.53 -5.65 7.67
N THR A 140 -0.73 -5.54 6.63
CA THR A 140 0.38 -6.45 6.30
C THR A 140 1.68 -5.70 6.07
N LEU A 141 2.78 -6.42 6.04
CA LEU A 141 4.11 -5.89 5.75
C LEU A 141 4.79 -6.69 4.64
N LYS A 142 5.48 -5.99 3.77
CA LYS A 142 6.47 -6.57 2.89
C LYS A 142 7.87 -6.24 3.38
N ILE A 143 8.57 -7.23 3.89
CA ILE A 143 9.95 -7.13 4.34
C ILE A 143 10.92 -7.70 3.30
N ARG A 144 12.20 -7.55 3.58
CA ARG A 144 13.32 -8.19 2.91
C ARG A 144 14.08 -9.07 3.91
N SER A 145 14.48 -10.25 3.50
CA SER A 145 15.44 -11.12 4.18
C SER A 145 16.86 -10.74 3.81
#